data_4e4aa5c298066900e0a49674db0483d8
#
_entry.id   4e4aa5c298066900e0a49674db0483d8
#
_cell.length_a   1.000
_cell.length_b   1.000
_cell.length_c   1.000
_cell.angle_alpha   90.00
_cell.angle_beta   90.00
_cell.angle_gamma   90.00
#
_symmetry.space_group_name_H-M   'P 1'
#
loop_
_entity.id
_entity.type
_entity.pdbx_description
1 polymer ?
#
loop_
_entity_poly.entity_id
_entity_poly.type
_entity_poly.pdbx_seq_one_letter_code
_entity_poly.pdbx_strand_id
1 'polypeptide(L)'
;MIESTVVARYIAQHVGGPGLYPRTPEDLERIEGFLSRWADVETTYYDLLRASSDAQAEERRALFVDRLAAVDELLDRAPFLLGDDFSFAECVAAPWVQRFFVTLPYFRGIDFDEVLRAFDALPGWMRAVRDRASCQESICPEGEMLDAAKRYYVSYLSPGAKGRL
;
A
#
# COMPACT_ATOMS: atom_id res chain seq x y z
N MET A 1 21.01 -3.33 6.00
CA MET A 1 19.70 -3.43 5.32
C MET A 1 19.65 -2.29 4.33
N ILE A 2 19.43 -2.56 3.06
CA ILE A 2 19.32 -1.50 2.05
C ILE A 2 17.83 -1.12 2.05
N GLU A 3 17.53 0.14 2.36
CA GLU A 3 16.18 0.68 2.34
C GLU A 3 15.67 0.72 0.90
N SER A 4 14.67 -0.11 0.57
CA SER A 4 14.14 -0.23 -0.81
C SER A 4 13.63 1.11 -1.35
N THR A 5 13.02 1.94 -0.52
CA THR A 5 12.55 3.28 -0.89
C THR A 5 13.70 4.21 -1.26
N VAL A 6 14.87 4.11 -0.59
CA VAL A 6 16.06 4.90 -0.93
C VAL A 6 16.61 4.49 -2.30
N VAL A 7 16.68 3.18 -2.56
CA VAL A 7 17.12 2.65 -3.86
C VAL A 7 16.15 3.07 -4.97
N ALA A 8 14.85 2.92 -4.75
CA ALA A 8 13.83 3.30 -5.72
C ALA A 8 13.88 4.81 -6.02
N ARG A 9 14.09 5.64 -4.99
CA ARG A 9 14.27 7.09 -5.15
C ARG A 9 15.49 7.42 -6.01
N TYR A 10 16.62 6.79 -5.73
CA TYR A 10 17.83 6.98 -6.52
C TYR A 10 17.60 6.62 -8.00
N ILE A 11 16.93 5.50 -8.27
CA ILE A 11 16.61 5.07 -9.64
C ILE A 11 15.65 6.08 -10.30
N ALA A 12 14.62 6.53 -9.60
CA ALA A 12 13.66 7.51 -10.13
C ALA A 12 14.34 8.85 -10.51
N GLN A 13 15.31 9.28 -9.69
CA GLN A 13 16.04 10.53 -9.91
C GLN A 13 17.05 10.48 -11.05
N HIS A 14 17.74 9.33 -11.23
CA HIS A 14 18.93 9.28 -12.08
C HIS A 14 18.78 8.37 -13.30
N VAL A 15 17.87 7.40 -13.25
CA VAL A 15 17.70 6.36 -14.28
C VAL A 15 16.29 6.37 -14.85
N GLY A 16 15.29 6.73 -14.03
CA GLY A 16 13.89 6.79 -14.40
C GLY A 16 13.66 7.80 -15.54
N GLY A 17 12.74 7.47 -16.45
CA GLY A 17 12.35 8.35 -17.52
C GLY A 17 11.77 9.69 -17.03
N PRO A 18 11.63 10.68 -17.92
CA PRO A 18 11.06 11.97 -17.57
C PRO A 18 9.62 11.79 -17.02
N GLY A 19 9.36 12.35 -15.85
CA GLY A 19 8.04 12.31 -15.19
C GLY A 19 7.95 11.42 -13.97
N LEU A 20 8.84 10.44 -13.79
CA LEU A 20 8.80 9.56 -12.63
C LEU A 20 9.18 10.28 -11.31
N TYR A 21 10.13 11.19 -11.38
CA TYR A 21 10.51 12.04 -10.26
C TYR A 21 10.09 13.50 -10.49
N PRO A 22 9.55 14.20 -9.48
CA PRO A 22 8.96 15.51 -9.67
C PRO A 22 9.98 16.54 -10.16
N ARG A 23 9.49 17.50 -10.92
CA ARG A 23 10.31 18.59 -11.51
C ARG A 23 10.10 19.91 -10.79
N THR A 24 8.99 20.05 -10.07
CA THR A 24 8.67 21.26 -9.32
C THR A 24 8.79 21.03 -7.81
N PRO A 25 9.10 22.08 -7.02
CA PRO A 25 9.11 22.00 -5.57
C PRO A 25 7.73 21.57 -5.00
N GLU A 26 6.65 22.02 -5.63
CA GLU A 26 5.28 21.75 -5.22
C GLU A 26 4.94 20.24 -5.39
N ASP A 27 5.32 19.64 -6.51
CA ASP A 27 5.14 18.20 -6.75
C ASP A 27 5.97 17.37 -5.77
N LEU A 28 7.20 17.83 -5.49
CA LEU A 28 8.06 17.18 -4.52
C LEU A 28 7.43 17.21 -3.11
N GLU A 29 6.89 18.33 -2.70
CA GLU A 29 6.20 18.47 -1.40
C GLU A 29 4.98 17.54 -1.33
N ARG A 30 4.19 17.44 -2.40
CA ARG A 30 3.06 16.51 -2.48
C ARG A 30 3.51 15.05 -2.34
N ILE A 31 4.57 14.64 -3.05
CA ILE A 31 5.12 13.29 -2.97
C ILE A 31 5.64 12.98 -1.56
N GLU A 32 6.43 13.88 -0.96
CA GLU A 32 6.97 13.63 0.39
C GLU A 32 5.84 13.58 1.44
N GLY A 33 4.84 14.43 1.32
CA GLY A 33 3.64 14.40 2.16
C GLY A 33 2.88 13.08 2.04
N PHE A 34 2.70 12.58 0.82
CA PHE A 34 2.08 11.27 0.56
C PHE A 34 2.91 10.14 1.15
N LEU A 35 4.21 10.09 0.88
CA LEU A 35 5.11 9.03 1.36
C LEU A 35 5.17 8.97 2.88
N SER A 36 5.14 10.13 3.54
CA SER A 36 5.08 10.18 5.01
C SER A 36 3.81 9.50 5.55
N ARG A 37 2.64 9.81 4.98
CA ARG A 37 1.37 9.19 5.40
C ARG A 37 1.28 7.72 4.98
N TRP A 38 1.83 7.39 3.82
CA TRP A 38 1.87 6.00 3.35
C TRP A 38 2.70 5.10 4.26
N ALA A 39 3.79 5.60 4.83
CA ALA A 39 4.58 4.87 5.83
C ALA A 39 3.76 4.52 7.10
N ASP A 40 2.84 5.38 7.50
CA ASP A 40 1.90 5.09 8.59
C ASP A 40 0.89 4.00 8.20
N VAL A 41 0.41 4.01 6.95
CA VAL A 41 -0.43 2.93 6.41
C VAL A 41 0.31 1.59 6.43
N GLU A 42 1.57 1.56 5.96
CA GLU A 42 2.41 0.35 5.99
C GLU A 42 2.58 -0.19 7.41
N THR A 43 2.86 0.69 8.36
CA THR A 43 3.04 0.33 9.77
C THR A 43 1.76 -0.28 10.35
N THR A 44 0.63 0.39 10.16
CA THR A 44 -0.66 -0.08 10.69
C THR A 44 -1.15 -1.34 10.01
N TYR A 45 -0.86 -1.54 8.72
CA TYR A 45 -1.11 -2.79 8.01
C TYR A 45 -0.36 -3.97 8.66
N TYR A 46 0.93 -3.83 8.94
CA TYR A 46 1.68 -4.90 9.61
C TYR A 46 1.19 -5.14 11.02
N ASP A 47 0.82 -4.10 11.75
CA ASP A 47 0.26 -4.24 13.08
C ASP A 47 -1.08 -4.98 13.04
N LEU A 48 -1.93 -4.70 12.05
CA LEU A 48 -3.16 -5.43 11.82
C LEU A 48 -2.88 -6.91 11.53
N LEU A 49 -1.91 -7.22 10.66
CA LEU A 49 -1.54 -8.60 10.37
C LEU A 49 -0.98 -9.35 11.60
N ARG A 50 -0.36 -8.64 12.54
CA ARG A 50 0.24 -9.21 13.77
C ARG A 50 -0.71 -9.24 14.96
N ALA A 51 -1.94 -8.80 14.82
CA ALA A 51 -2.90 -8.80 15.92
C ALA A 51 -3.08 -10.19 16.54
N SER A 52 -3.07 -10.28 17.87
CA SER A 52 -3.05 -11.53 18.63
C SER A 52 -4.42 -11.99 19.13
N SER A 53 -5.44 -11.15 18.99
CA SER A 53 -6.83 -11.43 19.33
C SER A 53 -7.78 -10.70 18.39
N ASP A 54 -9.04 -11.11 18.34
CA ASP A 54 -10.07 -10.46 17.53
C ASP A 54 -10.29 -9.00 17.98
N ALA A 55 -10.29 -8.74 19.29
CA ALA A 55 -10.41 -7.37 19.81
C ALA A 55 -9.25 -6.47 19.36
N GLN A 56 -8.02 -7.00 19.41
CA GLN A 56 -6.84 -6.28 18.93
C GLN A 56 -6.87 -6.11 17.41
N ALA A 57 -7.38 -7.09 16.67
CA ALA A 57 -7.52 -6.99 15.22
C ALA A 57 -8.51 -5.88 14.83
N GLU A 58 -9.63 -5.77 15.55
CA GLU A 58 -10.62 -4.72 15.28
C GLU A 58 -10.09 -3.31 15.60
N GLU A 59 -9.39 -3.14 16.73
CA GLU A 59 -8.73 -1.88 17.08
C GLU A 59 -7.72 -1.46 16.00
N ARG A 60 -6.88 -2.40 15.55
CA ARG A 60 -5.86 -2.13 14.54
C ARG A 60 -6.42 -1.94 13.14
N ARG A 61 -7.55 -2.60 12.84
CA ARG A 61 -8.31 -2.35 11.61
C ARG A 61 -8.82 -0.92 11.59
N ALA A 62 -9.41 -0.44 12.68
CA ALA A 62 -9.88 0.94 12.78
C ALA A 62 -8.74 1.94 12.56
N LEU A 63 -7.57 1.71 13.16
CA LEU A 63 -6.40 2.55 12.98
C LEU A 63 -5.87 2.51 11.53
N PHE A 64 -5.82 1.33 10.91
CA PHE A 64 -5.42 1.18 9.51
C PHE A 64 -6.37 1.96 8.57
N VAL A 65 -7.68 1.88 8.80
CA VAL A 65 -8.68 2.64 8.04
C VAL A 65 -8.52 4.16 8.24
N ASP A 66 -8.23 4.60 9.46
CA ASP A 66 -7.93 6.00 9.77
C ASP A 66 -6.69 6.51 8.99
N ARG A 67 -5.63 5.71 8.90
CA ARG A 67 -4.45 6.07 8.09
C ARG A 67 -4.73 6.10 6.59
N LEU A 68 -5.59 5.22 6.10
CA LEU A 68 -6.07 5.28 4.71
C LEU A 68 -6.88 6.55 4.45
N ALA A 69 -7.71 7.00 5.40
CA ALA A 69 -8.45 8.25 5.29
C ALA A 69 -7.51 9.46 5.17
N ALA A 70 -6.42 9.49 5.95
CA ALA A 70 -5.42 10.54 5.84
C ALA A 70 -4.68 10.56 4.48
N VAL A 71 -4.60 9.41 3.80
CA VAL A 71 -4.08 9.34 2.42
C VAL A 71 -5.15 9.80 1.43
N ASP A 72 -6.42 9.39 1.60
CA ASP A 72 -7.54 9.79 0.74
C ASP A 72 -7.67 11.32 0.64
N GLU A 73 -7.44 12.04 1.76
CA GLU A 73 -7.43 13.51 1.83
C GLU A 73 -6.35 14.18 0.98
N LEU A 74 -5.27 13.47 0.64
CA LEU A 74 -4.19 14.00 -0.22
C LEU A 74 -4.45 13.78 -1.70
N LEU A 75 -5.34 12.83 -2.01
CA LEU A 75 -5.62 12.43 -3.36
C LEU A 75 -6.73 13.31 -3.94
N ASP A 76 -6.47 13.86 -5.11
CA ASP A 76 -7.52 14.40 -5.95
C ASP A 76 -8.29 13.24 -6.62
N ARG A 77 -9.44 13.51 -7.26
CA ARG A 77 -10.16 12.48 -8.05
C ARG A 77 -9.49 12.21 -9.41
N ALA A 78 -8.18 12.40 -9.48
CA ALA A 78 -7.35 12.09 -10.62
C ALA A 78 -6.80 10.66 -10.54
N PRO A 79 -6.31 10.07 -11.65
CA PRO A 79 -5.78 8.71 -11.65
C PRO A 79 -4.59 8.51 -10.69
N PHE A 80 -3.73 9.51 -10.56
CA PHE A 80 -2.51 9.45 -9.73
C PHE A 80 -2.35 10.69 -8.85
N LEU A 81 -1.43 10.66 -7.92
CA LEU A 81 -1.16 11.74 -6.97
C LEU A 81 -0.89 13.10 -7.67
N LEU A 82 -0.19 13.07 -8.80
CA LEU A 82 0.14 14.26 -9.59
C LEU A 82 -0.76 14.43 -10.83
N GLY A 83 -2.01 14.03 -10.75
CA GLY A 83 -2.97 14.13 -11.85
C GLY A 83 -2.91 12.91 -12.77
N ASP A 84 -2.57 13.12 -14.05
CA ASP A 84 -2.45 12.03 -15.03
C ASP A 84 -1.05 11.38 -15.04
N ASP A 85 -0.10 11.96 -14.32
CA ASP A 85 1.29 11.51 -14.31
C ASP A 85 1.55 10.52 -13.16
N PHE A 86 1.89 9.28 -13.52
CA PHE A 86 2.37 8.26 -12.58
C PHE A 86 3.76 8.63 -12.08
N SER A 87 3.91 8.69 -10.76
CA SER A 87 5.11 9.22 -10.12
C SER A 87 5.83 8.21 -9.20
N PHE A 88 6.88 8.68 -8.57
CA PHE A 88 7.61 7.94 -7.55
C PHE A 88 6.73 7.53 -6.36
N ALA A 89 5.70 8.31 -6.02
CA ALA A 89 4.76 7.96 -4.97
C ALA A 89 4.06 6.63 -5.24
N GLU A 90 3.53 6.46 -6.45
CA GLU A 90 2.87 5.23 -6.87
C GLU A 90 3.85 4.06 -6.96
N CYS A 91 5.10 4.30 -7.39
CA CYS A 91 6.13 3.25 -7.42
C CYS A 91 6.37 2.65 -6.03
N VAL A 92 6.35 3.48 -4.99
CA VAL A 92 6.51 3.01 -3.60
C VAL A 92 5.26 2.30 -3.11
N ALA A 93 4.07 2.82 -3.44
CA ALA A 93 2.81 2.31 -2.93
C ALA A 93 2.29 1.05 -3.66
N ALA A 94 2.56 0.89 -4.96
CA ALA A 94 2.00 -0.19 -5.78
C ALA A 94 2.18 -1.60 -5.18
N PRO A 95 3.36 -1.99 -4.65
CA PRO A 95 3.53 -3.31 -4.02
C PRO A 95 2.62 -3.53 -2.80
N TRP A 96 2.28 -2.46 -2.09
CA TRP A 96 1.40 -2.51 -0.92
C TRP A 96 -0.06 -2.60 -1.31
N VAL A 97 -0.46 -1.82 -2.32
CA VAL A 97 -1.81 -1.91 -2.90
C VAL A 97 -2.10 -3.37 -3.28
N GLN A 98 -1.16 -4.04 -3.98
CA GLN A 98 -1.29 -5.45 -4.31
C GLN A 98 -1.46 -6.34 -3.07
N ARG A 99 -0.63 -6.13 -2.03
CA ARG A 99 -0.68 -6.92 -0.79
C ARG A 99 -2.00 -6.79 -0.06
N PHE A 100 -2.59 -5.60 -0.01
CA PHE A 100 -3.84 -5.39 0.72
C PHE A 100 -4.96 -6.26 0.18
N PHE A 101 -5.10 -6.35 -1.14
CA PHE A 101 -6.14 -7.17 -1.80
C PHE A 101 -5.93 -8.68 -1.64
N VAL A 102 -4.71 -9.14 -1.42
CA VAL A 102 -4.40 -10.57 -1.29
C VAL A 102 -4.36 -11.01 0.18
N THR A 103 -3.65 -10.27 1.01
CA THR A 103 -3.32 -10.73 2.36
C THR A 103 -4.37 -10.41 3.40
N LEU A 104 -5.08 -9.27 3.28
CA LEU A 104 -6.13 -8.91 4.25
C LEU A 104 -7.32 -9.86 4.20
N PRO A 105 -7.87 -10.25 3.03
CA PRO A 105 -8.89 -11.27 2.97
C PRO A 105 -8.41 -12.61 3.51
N TYR A 106 -7.21 -13.02 3.13
CA TYR A 106 -6.68 -14.34 3.48
C TYR A 106 -6.39 -14.48 4.99
N PHE A 107 -5.70 -13.51 5.59
CA PHE A 107 -5.24 -13.63 6.99
C PHE A 107 -6.22 -13.04 8.00
N ARG A 108 -7.08 -12.11 7.60
CA ARG A 108 -7.96 -11.37 8.50
C ARG A 108 -9.43 -11.45 8.13
N GLY A 109 -9.77 -12.04 6.97
CA GLY A 109 -11.15 -12.10 6.49
C GLY A 109 -11.74 -10.73 6.17
N ILE A 110 -10.87 -9.74 5.87
CA ILE A 110 -11.28 -8.37 5.56
C ILE A 110 -11.46 -8.27 4.05
N ASP A 111 -12.69 -8.04 3.59
CA ASP A 111 -12.95 -7.64 2.21
C ASP A 111 -12.47 -6.20 2.03
N PHE A 112 -11.34 -6.06 1.29
CA PHE A 112 -10.74 -4.75 1.12
C PHE A 112 -11.51 -3.86 0.15
N ASP A 113 -12.23 -4.42 -0.80
CA ASP A 113 -13.13 -3.65 -1.66
C ASP A 113 -14.27 -3.02 -0.85
N GLU A 114 -14.76 -3.72 0.19
CA GLU A 114 -15.74 -3.15 1.12
C GLU A 114 -15.15 -2.00 1.95
N VAL A 115 -13.92 -2.13 2.42
CA VAL A 115 -13.22 -1.05 3.13
C VAL A 115 -13.09 0.19 2.26
N LEU A 116 -12.78 0.02 0.99
CA LEU A 116 -12.60 1.13 0.04
C LEU A 116 -13.87 1.94 -0.23
N ARG A 117 -15.06 1.39 0.03
CA ARG A 117 -16.33 2.13 -0.16
C ARG A 117 -16.48 3.35 0.76
N ALA A 118 -15.69 3.44 1.81
CA ALA A 118 -15.71 4.57 2.75
C ALA A 118 -14.93 5.80 2.25
N PHE A 119 -14.22 5.70 1.12
CA PHE A 119 -13.32 6.72 0.62
C PHE A 119 -13.76 7.28 -0.72
N ASP A 120 -13.38 8.53 -0.99
CA ASP A 120 -13.80 9.25 -2.18
C ASP A 120 -12.82 9.11 -3.36
N ALA A 121 -11.53 9.30 -3.11
CA ALA A 121 -10.47 9.33 -4.13
C ALA A 121 -9.65 8.02 -4.17
N LEU A 122 -9.38 7.44 -3.01
CA LEU A 122 -8.54 6.26 -2.83
C LEU A 122 -8.93 5.06 -3.71
N PRO A 123 -10.24 4.71 -3.88
CA PRO A 123 -10.63 3.60 -4.74
C PRO A 123 -10.24 3.80 -6.20
N GLY A 124 -10.40 5.03 -6.70
CA GLY A 124 -10.04 5.41 -8.07
C GLY A 124 -8.54 5.33 -8.30
N TRP A 125 -7.78 5.90 -7.37
CA TRP A 125 -6.33 5.89 -7.38
C TRP A 125 -5.77 4.45 -7.32
N MET A 126 -6.24 3.62 -6.38
CA MET A 126 -5.78 2.23 -6.28
C MET A 126 -6.08 1.42 -7.53
N ARG A 127 -7.24 1.67 -8.16
CA ARG A 127 -7.59 1.03 -9.43
C ARG A 127 -6.60 1.45 -10.51
N ALA A 128 -6.36 2.75 -10.68
CA ALA A 128 -5.43 3.28 -11.69
C ALA A 128 -4.01 2.73 -11.51
N VAL A 129 -3.52 2.64 -10.27
CA VAL A 129 -2.23 2.01 -9.93
C VAL A 129 -2.22 0.54 -10.34
N ARG A 130 -3.25 -0.23 -10.00
CA ARG A 130 -3.33 -1.66 -10.33
C ARG A 130 -3.44 -1.91 -11.84
N ASP A 131 -4.19 -1.08 -12.56
CA ASP A 131 -4.46 -1.25 -13.99
C ASP A 131 -3.29 -0.80 -14.88
N ARG A 132 -2.30 -0.10 -14.32
CA ARG A 132 -1.13 0.35 -15.08
C ARG A 132 -0.29 -0.84 -15.54
N ALA A 133 0.06 -0.86 -16.83
CA ALA A 133 0.78 -1.99 -17.46
C ALA A 133 2.03 -2.41 -16.69
N SER A 134 2.89 -1.46 -16.28
CA SER A 134 4.12 -1.78 -15.53
C SER A 134 3.84 -2.36 -14.12
N CYS A 135 2.72 -1.98 -13.49
CA CYS A 135 2.31 -2.59 -12.24
C CYS A 135 1.80 -4.02 -12.47
N GLN A 136 1.05 -4.24 -13.54
CA GLN A 136 0.59 -5.57 -13.94
C GLN A 136 1.75 -6.52 -14.27
N GLU A 137 2.75 -6.04 -14.98
CA GLU A 137 3.96 -6.82 -15.32
C GLU A 137 4.81 -7.16 -14.09
N SER A 138 4.72 -6.36 -13.02
CA SER A 138 5.45 -6.57 -11.76
C SER A 138 4.67 -7.33 -10.69
N ILE A 139 3.45 -7.77 -11.00
CA ILE A 139 2.60 -8.51 -10.05
C ILE A 139 3.30 -9.79 -9.59
N CYS A 140 3.48 -9.90 -8.26
CA CYS A 140 3.84 -11.15 -7.64
C CYS A 140 2.64 -12.12 -7.68
N PRO A 141 2.80 -13.36 -8.15
CA PRO A 141 1.74 -14.36 -8.11
C PRO A 141 1.17 -14.50 -6.69
N GLU A 142 -0.15 -14.58 -6.58
CA GLU A 142 -0.85 -14.59 -5.29
C GLU A 142 -0.32 -15.70 -4.35
N GLY A 143 -0.13 -16.92 -4.87
CA GLY A 143 0.43 -18.02 -4.10
C GLY A 143 1.81 -17.73 -3.52
N GLU A 144 2.70 -17.13 -4.31
CA GLU A 144 4.04 -16.75 -3.87
C GLU A 144 3.99 -15.64 -2.81
N MET A 145 3.10 -14.67 -2.98
CA MET A 145 2.88 -13.59 -2.02
C MET A 145 2.36 -14.14 -0.68
N LEU A 146 1.39 -15.05 -0.71
CA LEU A 146 0.86 -15.69 0.49
C LEU A 146 1.92 -16.56 1.17
N ASP A 147 2.73 -17.30 0.42
CA ASP A 147 3.80 -18.12 0.98
C ASP A 147 4.92 -17.28 1.59
N ALA A 148 5.27 -16.17 0.95
CA ALA A 148 6.19 -15.19 1.54
C ALA A 148 5.59 -14.58 2.82
N ALA A 149 4.33 -14.17 2.79
CA ALA A 149 3.65 -13.63 3.96
C ALA A 149 3.59 -14.65 5.11
N LYS A 150 3.26 -15.91 4.84
CA LYS A 150 3.30 -17.00 5.83
C LYS A 150 4.68 -17.17 6.44
N ARG A 151 5.72 -17.09 5.63
CA ARG A 151 7.11 -17.29 6.08
C ARG A 151 7.63 -16.15 6.95
N TYR A 152 7.32 -14.90 6.57
CA TYR A 152 7.91 -13.72 7.21
C TYR A 152 7.01 -13.06 8.25
N TYR A 153 5.68 -13.23 8.16
CA TYR A 153 4.72 -12.53 9.01
C TYR A 153 3.90 -13.46 9.89
N VAL A 154 3.59 -14.67 9.44
CA VAL A 154 2.78 -15.65 10.20
C VAL A 154 3.56 -16.29 11.33
N SER A 155 4.90 -16.32 11.29
CA SER A 155 5.69 -16.72 12.46
C SER A 155 5.48 -15.78 13.66
N TYR A 156 4.99 -14.59 13.41
CA TYR A 156 4.64 -13.58 14.41
C TYR A 156 3.12 -13.44 14.60
N LEU A 157 2.30 -14.11 13.77
CA LEU A 157 0.86 -14.12 13.93
C LEU A 157 0.45 -15.12 15.02
N SER A 158 -0.49 -14.73 15.85
CA SER A 158 -1.06 -15.55 16.92
C SER A 158 -1.63 -16.88 16.42
N PRO A 159 -1.73 -17.87 17.32
CA PRO A 159 -2.28 -19.19 17.01
C PRO A 159 -3.67 -19.18 16.35
N GLY A 160 -4.50 -18.16 16.57
CA GLY A 160 -5.82 -18.01 15.96
C GLY A 160 -5.80 -17.70 14.45
N ALA A 161 -4.76 -17.04 13.95
CA ALA A 161 -4.61 -16.78 12.52
C ALA A 161 -4.20 -18.04 11.73
N LYS A 162 -3.66 -19.05 12.40
CA LYS A 162 -3.28 -20.34 11.81
C LYS A 162 -4.47 -21.28 11.54
N GLY A 163 -5.63 -20.98 12.06
CA GLY A 163 -6.82 -21.82 11.96
C GLY A 163 -7.62 -21.71 10.66
N ARG A 164 -7.17 -20.90 9.70
CA ARG A 164 -7.81 -20.73 8.40
C ARG A 164 -6.90 -21.18 7.23
N LEU A 165 -5.94 -22.06 7.51
CA LEU A 165 -5.14 -22.75 6.49
C LEU A 165 -5.84 -23.99 5.99
#